data_081e3c8468a87f3bc7f3c4e95ac4db11
#
_entry.id   081e3c8468a87f3bc7f3c4e95ac4db11
#
_cell.length_a   1.000
_cell.length_b   1.000
_cell.length_c   1.000
_cell.angle_alpha   90.00
_cell.angle_beta   90.00
_cell.angle_gamma   90.00
#
_symmetry.space_group_name_H-M   'P 1'
#
loop_
_entity.id
_entity.type
_entity.pdbx_description
1 polymer ?
#
loop_
_entity_poly.entity_id
_entity_poly.type
_entity_poly.pdbx_seq_one_letter_code
_entity_poly.pdbx_strand_id
1 'polypeptide(L)'
;MCTAITYQPRELYMGRSLDYEASYGEEIVMLPRRFPLRFRHGGGSEQGYAILGTAHVADGYPLYYDAVNEKGLGIAGLNFVGNARYAAPQDGRQNVAQFEFIPWLLRQCATLAEARQLLQAVNLTGTPFSAHFPAAQLHWLLADATGALTLEPTAGGLQIYENPVGVLTNNPPFPQQLFALNNYMHLSPRQPENTFAPDVPLQAYSRGMGALGLPGDLSSGSRFVRAAFTKLHSVCGESEADCVGQFFHIMETVSQTRGCCEVAPGEFERTIYTSCWNAARGIYYYTTYGNRRITAVDLHREPLDGTALRRYPMLTAEDILMQNGGAGA
;
A
#
# COMPACT_ATOMS: atom_id res chain seq x y z
N MET A 1 4.22 6.88 -8.97
CA MET A 1 2.83 6.88 -8.39
C MET A 1 2.62 5.63 -7.54
N CYS A 2 1.47 5.47 -6.88
CA CYS A 2 1.23 4.32 -5.98
C CYS A 2 -0.27 4.14 -5.77
N THR A 3 -0.67 2.91 -5.42
CA THR A 3 -2.03 2.60 -4.96
C THR A 3 -1.94 1.65 -3.78
N ALA A 4 -2.66 1.91 -2.69
CA ALA A 4 -2.79 0.99 -1.56
C ALA A 4 -4.27 0.69 -1.32
N ILE A 5 -4.55 -0.56 -0.95
CA ILE A 5 -5.90 -1.00 -0.63
C ILE A 5 -5.92 -1.89 0.61
N THR A 6 -7.06 -1.89 1.30
CA THR A 6 -7.47 -2.99 2.18
C THR A 6 -8.48 -3.87 1.43
N TYR A 7 -8.53 -5.15 1.72
CA TYR A 7 -9.54 -6.08 1.22
C TYR A 7 -9.90 -7.06 2.33
N GLN A 8 -11.17 -7.14 2.70
CA GLN A 8 -11.58 -7.92 3.87
C GLN A 8 -12.78 -8.82 3.55
N PRO A 9 -12.57 -9.89 2.77
CA PRO A 9 -13.62 -10.87 2.53
C PRO A 9 -14.00 -11.63 3.82
N ARG A 10 -13.02 -11.98 4.65
CA ARG A 10 -13.12 -12.61 5.97
C ARG A 10 -12.02 -12.11 6.88
N GLU A 11 -10.77 -12.37 6.54
CA GLU A 11 -9.57 -11.81 7.16
C GLU A 11 -9.17 -10.53 6.44
N LEU A 12 -8.43 -9.65 7.09
CA LEU A 12 -7.92 -8.45 6.46
C LEU A 12 -6.69 -8.78 5.61
N TYR A 13 -6.77 -8.43 4.35
CA TYR A 13 -5.65 -8.29 3.43
C TYR A 13 -5.40 -6.82 3.18
N MET A 14 -4.14 -6.41 3.18
CA MET A 14 -3.75 -5.06 2.83
C MET A 14 -2.46 -5.11 2.03
N GLY A 15 -2.21 -4.13 1.19
CA GLY A 15 -1.00 -4.00 0.42
C GLY A 15 -1.05 -2.82 -0.53
N ARG A 16 0.00 -2.74 -1.38
CA ARG A 16 0.15 -1.61 -2.29
C ARG A 16 0.87 -1.98 -3.58
N SER A 17 0.79 -1.10 -4.60
CA SER A 17 1.74 -1.05 -5.69
C SER A 17 2.78 0.05 -5.46
N LEU A 18 4.05 -0.20 -5.79
CA LEU A 18 5.07 0.84 -5.98
C LEU A 18 5.19 1.09 -7.48
N ASP A 19 4.72 2.27 -7.91
CA ASP A 19 4.80 2.67 -9.31
C ASP A 19 5.85 3.76 -9.44
N TYR A 20 6.94 3.48 -10.18
CA TYR A 20 8.09 4.37 -10.32
C TYR A 20 8.87 4.04 -11.59
N GLU A 21 9.76 4.94 -12.03
CA GLU A 21 10.60 4.72 -13.21
C GLU A 21 11.75 3.76 -12.95
N ALA A 22 12.26 3.72 -11.70
CA ALA A 22 13.39 2.90 -11.30
C ALA A 22 13.11 2.14 -9.99
N SER A 23 13.77 0.98 -9.82
CA SER A 23 13.85 0.26 -8.56
C SER A 23 15.01 0.79 -7.74
N TYR A 24 14.79 0.92 -6.43
CA TYR A 24 15.84 1.26 -5.46
C TYR A 24 16.49 0.03 -4.84
N GLY A 25 16.18 -1.18 -5.34
CA GLY A 25 16.63 -2.44 -4.76
C GLY A 25 15.80 -2.82 -3.55
N GLU A 26 14.48 -2.83 -3.72
CA GLU A 26 13.53 -3.21 -2.71
C GLU A 26 13.66 -4.68 -2.34
N GLU A 27 13.55 -4.98 -1.05
CA GLU A 27 13.62 -6.32 -0.50
C GLU A 27 12.47 -6.54 0.47
N ILE A 28 12.10 -7.80 0.72
CA ILE A 28 11.27 -8.12 1.87
C ILE A 28 12.18 -8.17 3.09
N VAL A 29 11.86 -7.38 4.11
CA VAL A 29 12.69 -7.23 5.30
C VAL A 29 11.86 -7.52 6.53
N MET A 30 12.33 -8.49 7.34
CA MET A 30 11.82 -8.76 8.66
C MET A 30 12.71 -8.08 9.69
N LEU A 31 12.09 -7.22 10.52
CA LEU A 31 12.72 -6.55 11.65
C LEU A 31 12.24 -7.24 12.94
N PRO A 32 13.12 -7.93 13.68
CA PRO A 32 12.73 -8.69 14.85
C PRO A 32 12.50 -7.79 16.08
N ARG A 33 11.86 -8.35 17.09
CA ARG A 33 11.47 -7.62 18.31
C ARG A 33 12.62 -6.92 19.02
N ARG A 34 13.82 -7.52 19.03
CA ARG A 34 15.01 -7.00 19.73
C ARG A 34 16.03 -6.37 18.79
N PHE A 35 15.64 -6.02 17.57
CA PHE A 35 16.50 -5.24 16.69
C PHE A 35 16.68 -3.83 17.28
N PRO A 36 17.94 -3.34 17.47
CA PRO A 36 18.19 -2.03 18.07
C PRO A 36 17.91 -0.91 17.05
N LEU A 37 16.68 -0.43 17.02
CA LEU A 37 16.28 0.67 16.14
C LEU A 37 16.52 2.00 16.84
N ARG A 38 17.26 2.91 16.20
CA ARG A 38 17.53 4.26 16.70
C ARG A 38 16.79 5.29 15.86
N PHE A 39 16.16 6.25 16.52
CA PHE A 39 15.41 7.33 15.89
C PHE A 39 16.17 8.65 15.96
N ARG A 40 15.99 9.51 14.94
CA ARG A 40 16.75 10.76 14.78
C ARG A 40 16.52 11.78 15.89
N HIS A 41 15.30 11.85 16.41
CA HIS A 41 14.90 12.86 17.39
C HIS A 41 14.84 12.34 18.82
N GLY A 42 15.60 11.32 19.13
CA GLY A 42 15.72 10.79 20.48
C GLY A 42 15.00 9.47 20.66
N GLY A 43 15.47 8.74 21.66
CA GLY A 43 15.00 7.40 21.95
C GLY A 43 15.57 6.38 20.96
N GLY A 44 15.54 5.17 21.38
CA GLY A 44 15.74 3.97 20.60
C GLY A 44 14.71 2.99 21.08
N SER A 45 14.30 2.08 20.22
CA SER A 45 13.51 0.94 20.67
C SER A 45 14.40 -0.29 20.67
N GLU A 46 14.82 -0.71 21.84
CA GLU A 46 15.52 -2.00 22.00
C GLU A 46 14.55 -3.18 21.95
N GLN A 47 13.25 -2.90 22.13
CA GLN A 47 12.17 -3.88 22.03
C GLN A 47 10.94 -3.27 21.38
N GLY A 48 10.19 -4.08 20.63
CA GLY A 48 8.93 -3.71 20.01
C GLY A 48 8.39 -4.87 19.20
N TYR A 49 7.23 -4.73 18.61
CA TYR A 49 6.66 -5.77 17.76
C TYR A 49 7.57 -6.05 16.56
N ALA A 50 7.66 -7.33 16.16
CA ALA A 50 8.31 -7.72 14.92
C ALA A 50 7.52 -7.19 13.72
N ILE A 51 8.26 -6.80 12.68
CA ILE A 51 7.69 -6.17 11.47
C ILE A 51 8.15 -6.96 10.25
N LEU A 52 7.27 -7.13 9.28
CA LEU A 52 7.59 -7.68 7.97
C LEU A 52 7.04 -6.76 6.88
N GLY A 53 7.85 -6.42 5.90
CA GLY A 53 7.41 -5.52 4.83
C GLY A 53 8.45 -5.32 3.74
N THR A 54 8.13 -4.51 2.75
CA THR A 54 9.07 -4.11 1.72
C THR A 54 9.86 -2.89 2.18
N ALA A 55 11.19 -2.98 2.09
CA ALA A 55 12.10 -1.90 2.45
C ALA A 55 13.31 -1.82 1.52
N HIS A 56 13.92 -0.65 1.44
CA HIS A 56 15.31 -0.50 1.01
C HIS A 56 16.20 -0.45 2.26
N VAL A 57 17.24 -1.29 2.32
CA VAL A 57 18.14 -1.32 3.47
C VAL A 57 19.37 -0.48 3.18
N ALA A 58 19.48 0.69 3.80
CA ALA A 58 20.63 1.59 3.70
C ALA A 58 21.34 1.67 5.06
N ASP A 59 22.67 1.49 5.07
CA ASP A 59 23.50 1.54 6.29
C ASP A 59 22.96 0.67 7.44
N GLY A 60 22.40 -0.49 7.09
CA GLY A 60 21.80 -1.41 8.07
C GLY A 60 20.43 -0.97 8.62
N TYR A 61 19.88 0.15 8.13
CA TYR A 61 18.56 0.67 8.52
C TYR A 61 17.51 0.33 7.45
N PRO A 62 16.35 -0.26 7.81
CA PRO A 62 15.30 -0.57 6.86
C PRO A 62 14.40 0.65 6.62
N LEU A 63 14.47 1.21 5.44
CA LEU A 63 13.59 2.27 4.94
C LEU A 63 12.34 1.63 4.34
N TYR A 64 11.30 1.43 5.17
CA TYR A 64 10.08 0.73 4.75
C TYR A 64 9.21 1.58 3.83
N TYR A 65 8.71 0.97 2.76
CA TYR A 65 7.64 1.50 1.90
C TYR A 65 6.26 1.11 2.42
N ASP A 66 6.13 -0.11 2.89
CA ASP A 66 4.95 -0.70 3.51
C ASP A 66 5.35 -1.83 4.44
N ALA A 67 4.55 -2.09 5.45
CA ALA A 67 4.82 -3.19 6.38
C ALA A 67 3.59 -3.54 7.23
N VAL A 68 3.63 -4.73 7.82
CA VAL A 68 2.71 -5.22 8.84
C VAL A 68 3.50 -5.69 10.05
N ASN A 69 2.98 -5.50 11.25
CA ASN A 69 3.55 -6.08 12.46
C ASN A 69 2.90 -7.42 12.81
N GLU A 70 3.50 -8.14 13.74
CA GLU A 70 3.03 -9.43 14.25
C GLU A 70 1.64 -9.42 14.90
N LYS A 71 1.05 -8.23 15.13
CA LYS A 71 -0.30 -8.04 15.68
C LYS A 71 -1.34 -7.79 14.59
N GLY A 72 -0.91 -7.64 13.34
CA GLY A 72 -1.79 -7.41 12.20
C GLY A 72 -2.09 -5.95 11.89
N LEU A 73 -1.47 -4.99 12.60
CA LEU A 73 -1.51 -3.60 12.21
C LEU A 73 -0.57 -3.38 11.02
N GLY A 74 -1.09 -2.80 9.93
CA GLY A 74 -0.34 -2.58 8.71
C GLY A 74 -0.39 -1.14 8.22
N ILE A 75 0.67 -0.70 7.54
CA ILE A 75 0.80 0.66 7.01
C ILE A 75 1.50 0.64 5.65
N ALA A 76 1.03 1.47 4.72
CA ALA A 76 1.68 1.70 3.44
C ALA A 76 1.87 3.20 3.21
N GLY A 77 3.10 3.60 2.84
CA GLY A 77 3.46 4.98 2.50
C GLY A 77 3.39 5.21 1.00
N LEU A 78 2.77 6.30 0.56
CA LEU A 78 2.58 6.66 -0.83
C LEU A 78 3.05 8.10 -1.08
N ASN A 79 3.48 8.40 -2.30
CA ASN A 79 3.89 9.75 -2.68
C ASN A 79 2.72 10.75 -2.58
N PHE A 80 2.98 11.88 -1.92
CA PHE A 80 2.03 12.99 -1.72
C PHE A 80 2.70 14.32 -2.09
N VAL A 81 3.31 14.33 -3.26
CA VAL A 81 4.17 15.42 -3.74
C VAL A 81 3.39 16.73 -3.86
N GLY A 82 3.99 17.81 -3.36
CA GLY A 82 3.39 19.15 -3.37
C GLY A 82 2.39 19.41 -2.24
N ASN A 83 1.85 18.37 -1.58
CA ASN A 83 0.89 18.49 -0.48
C ASN A 83 1.51 18.18 0.89
N ALA A 84 2.39 17.16 0.98
CA ALA A 84 3.04 16.86 2.23
C ALA A 84 3.85 18.05 2.77
N ARG A 85 3.66 18.33 4.05
CA ARG A 85 4.40 19.38 4.79
C ARG A 85 4.83 18.79 6.12
N TYR A 86 6.12 18.93 6.41
CA TYR A 86 6.72 18.49 7.66
C TYR A 86 7.13 19.71 8.47
N ALA A 87 6.93 19.66 9.78
CA ALA A 87 7.33 20.71 10.68
C ALA A 87 8.79 20.53 11.15
N ALA A 88 9.38 21.59 11.70
CA ALA A 88 10.58 21.46 12.49
C ALA A 88 10.30 20.68 13.78
N PRO A 89 11.32 20.08 14.43
CA PRO A 89 11.16 19.46 15.74
C PRO A 89 10.53 20.45 16.73
N GLN A 90 9.62 19.95 17.58
CA GLN A 90 8.87 20.72 18.57
C GLN A 90 9.08 20.16 19.96
N ASP A 91 9.31 21.01 20.96
CA ASP A 91 9.40 20.60 22.36
C ASP A 91 8.06 20.03 22.85
N GLY A 92 8.11 18.98 23.63
CA GLY A 92 6.93 18.33 24.19
C GLY A 92 6.13 17.47 23.21
N ARG A 93 6.57 17.35 21.94
CA ARG A 93 5.97 16.47 20.93
C ARG A 93 6.86 15.26 20.67
N GLN A 94 6.26 14.19 20.17
CA GLN A 94 6.99 13.04 19.64
C GLN A 94 7.46 13.36 18.23
N ASN A 95 8.69 13.86 18.10
CA ASN A 95 9.28 14.18 16.81
C ASN A 95 9.74 12.90 16.10
N VAL A 96 9.23 12.64 14.92
CA VAL A 96 9.53 11.44 14.13
C VAL A 96 9.90 11.86 12.71
N ALA A 97 11.08 11.46 12.24
CA ALA A 97 11.45 11.67 10.85
C ALA A 97 10.53 10.84 9.94
N GLN A 98 10.16 11.38 8.80
CA GLN A 98 9.18 10.73 7.91
C GLN A 98 9.58 9.31 7.49
N PHE A 99 10.87 9.03 7.30
CA PHE A 99 11.36 7.71 6.92
C PHE A 99 11.32 6.69 8.07
N GLU A 100 11.25 7.16 9.32
CA GLU A 100 11.14 6.33 10.53
C GLU A 100 9.69 6.00 10.89
N PHE A 101 8.73 6.70 10.29
CA PHE A 101 7.34 6.68 10.74
C PHE A 101 6.72 5.28 10.73
N ILE A 102 6.97 4.50 9.68
CA ILE A 102 6.46 3.12 9.59
C ILE A 102 6.99 2.25 10.73
N PRO A 103 8.31 2.04 10.90
CA PRO A 103 8.81 1.20 11.96
C PRO A 103 8.57 1.81 13.35
N TRP A 104 8.57 3.13 13.50
CA TRP A 104 8.27 3.79 14.76
C TRP A 104 6.85 3.47 15.25
N LEU A 105 5.85 3.55 14.36
CA LEU A 105 4.45 3.27 14.68
C LEU A 105 4.21 1.77 14.95
N LEU A 106 4.65 0.92 14.03
CA LEU A 106 4.38 -0.51 14.07
C LEU A 106 5.06 -1.24 15.23
N ARG A 107 6.17 -0.73 15.74
CA ARG A 107 6.85 -1.34 16.89
C ARG A 107 6.12 -1.10 18.21
N GLN A 108 5.27 -0.08 18.29
CA GLN A 108 4.63 0.37 19.52
C GLN A 108 3.15 0.02 19.60
N CYS A 109 2.45 -0.01 18.45
CA CYS A 109 1.01 -0.18 18.40
C CYS A 109 0.62 -1.57 17.92
N ALA A 110 -0.26 -2.23 18.66
CA ALA A 110 -0.86 -3.51 18.25
C ALA A 110 -2.13 -3.29 17.41
N THR A 111 -2.83 -2.16 17.61
CA THR A 111 -4.14 -1.89 17.04
C THR A 111 -4.24 -0.50 16.45
N LEU A 112 -5.23 -0.31 15.56
CA LEU A 112 -5.58 0.99 15.00
C LEU A 112 -6.00 2.00 16.10
N ALA A 113 -6.65 1.52 17.16
CA ALA A 113 -7.04 2.35 18.30
C ALA A 113 -5.83 2.89 19.08
N GLU A 114 -4.83 2.04 19.36
CA GLU A 114 -3.57 2.46 19.99
C GLU A 114 -2.81 3.43 19.11
N ALA A 115 -2.73 3.15 17.79
CA ALA A 115 -2.09 4.04 16.83
C ALA A 115 -2.77 5.42 16.82
N ARG A 116 -4.11 5.47 16.84
CA ARG A 116 -4.86 6.73 16.89
C ARG A 116 -4.51 7.58 18.12
N GLN A 117 -4.34 6.94 19.28
CA GLN A 117 -3.94 7.65 20.51
C GLN A 117 -2.52 8.18 20.40
N LEU A 118 -1.58 7.34 19.95
CA LEU A 118 -0.18 7.71 19.77
C LEU A 118 0.00 8.87 18.80
N LEU A 119 -0.75 8.86 17.68
CA LEU A 119 -0.69 9.88 16.62
C LEU A 119 -1.08 11.29 17.08
N GLN A 120 -1.82 11.45 18.18
CA GLN A 120 -2.19 12.77 18.71
C GLN A 120 -0.96 13.57 19.19
N ALA A 121 0.09 12.88 19.65
CA ALA A 121 1.31 13.50 20.14
C ALA A 121 2.42 13.64 19.08
N VAL A 122 2.23 13.08 17.89
CA VAL A 122 3.25 13.02 16.85
C VAL A 122 3.46 14.38 16.18
N ASN A 123 4.72 14.68 15.90
CA ASN A 123 5.17 15.71 15.00
C ASN A 123 6.07 15.10 13.93
N LEU A 124 5.60 14.99 12.69
CA LEU A 124 6.40 14.47 11.59
C LEU A 124 7.37 15.54 11.09
N THR A 125 8.66 15.18 11.03
CA THR A 125 9.73 16.09 10.63
C THR A 125 10.27 15.74 9.24
N GLY A 126 10.73 16.76 8.53
CA GLY A 126 11.40 16.64 7.23
C GLY A 126 12.88 16.27 7.35
N THR A 127 13.29 15.65 8.45
CA THR A 127 14.68 15.23 8.65
C THR A 127 15.05 14.15 7.63
N PRO A 128 16.08 14.35 6.79
CA PRO A 128 16.49 13.36 5.80
C PRO A 128 17.17 12.16 6.45
N PHE A 129 17.13 11.01 5.79
CA PHE A 129 17.95 9.87 6.20
C PHE A 129 19.44 10.17 5.97
N SER A 130 19.78 10.66 4.78
CA SER A 130 21.10 11.10 4.40
C SER A 130 21.02 12.13 3.27
N ALA A 131 22.18 12.64 2.81
CA ALA A 131 22.22 13.53 1.65
C ALA A 131 21.72 12.84 0.35
N HIS A 132 21.87 11.51 0.24
CA HIS A 132 21.39 10.72 -0.90
C HIS A 132 19.93 10.32 -0.78
N PHE A 133 19.37 10.31 0.43
CA PHE A 133 17.99 9.98 0.72
C PHE A 133 17.32 11.17 1.45
N PRO A 134 16.91 12.22 0.70
CA PRO A 134 16.19 13.37 1.26
C PRO A 134 14.83 12.96 1.80
N ALA A 135 14.19 13.86 2.53
CA ALA A 135 12.83 13.63 3.03
C ALA A 135 11.84 13.47 1.88
N ALA A 136 11.24 12.30 1.77
CA ALA A 136 10.20 12.02 0.80
C ALA A 136 8.87 12.65 1.23
N GLN A 137 8.11 13.17 0.28
CA GLN A 137 6.77 13.72 0.53
C GLN A 137 5.74 12.60 0.50
N LEU A 138 5.32 12.13 1.67
CA LEU A 138 4.49 10.94 1.83
C LEU A 138 3.17 11.23 2.56
N HIS A 139 2.20 10.37 2.32
CA HIS A 139 1.02 10.11 3.15
C HIS A 139 0.84 8.60 3.31
N TRP A 140 -0.02 8.17 4.22
CA TRP A 140 -0.10 6.74 4.56
C TRP A 140 -1.53 6.24 4.66
N LEU A 141 -1.73 4.98 4.24
CA LEU A 141 -2.87 4.15 4.60
C LEU A 141 -2.45 3.28 5.79
N LEU A 142 -3.17 3.36 6.90
CA LEU A 142 -2.96 2.57 8.11
C LEU A 142 -4.22 1.75 8.37
N ALA A 143 -4.11 0.45 8.65
CA ALA A 143 -5.28 -0.39 8.88
C ALA A 143 -4.99 -1.60 9.77
N ASP A 144 -6.05 -2.04 10.46
CA ASP A 144 -6.20 -3.35 11.07
C ASP A 144 -7.57 -3.95 10.73
N ALA A 145 -7.95 -5.07 11.34
CA ALA A 145 -9.23 -5.72 11.09
C ALA A 145 -10.46 -4.87 11.46
N THR A 146 -10.30 -3.78 12.19
CA THR A 146 -11.40 -2.90 12.64
C THR A 146 -11.69 -1.74 11.68
N GLY A 147 -10.75 -1.41 10.77
CA GLY A 147 -10.92 -0.33 9.80
C GLY A 147 -9.62 0.21 9.22
N ALA A 148 -9.72 1.36 8.58
CA ALA A 148 -8.59 2.02 7.95
C ALA A 148 -8.59 3.54 8.19
N LEU A 149 -7.39 4.10 8.29
CA LEU A 149 -7.12 5.53 8.39
C LEU A 149 -6.24 6.00 7.23
N THR A 150 -6.49 7.21 6.75
CA THR A 150 -5.56 7.95 5.92
C THR A 150 -4.86 9.01 6.76
N LEU A 151 -3.53 9.05 6.69
CA LEU A 151 -2.68 9.96 7.44
C LEU A 151 -1.97 10.90 6.48
N GLU A 152 -2.27 12.20 6.55
CA GLU A 152 -1.74 13.22 5.63
C GLU A 152 -1.05 14.35 6.42
N PRO A 153 0.30 14.49 6.32
CA PRO A 153 0.99 15.65 6.87
C PRO A 153 0.76 16.85 5.97
N THR A 154 0.09 17.86 6.49
CA THR A 154 -0.24 19.10 5.76
C THR A 154 0.31 20.33 6.48
N ALA A 155 0.12 21.50 5.92
CA ALA A 155 0.49 22.77 6.59
C ALA A 155 -0.24 22.94 7.95
N GLY A 156 -1.38 22.28 8.15
CA GLY A 156 -2.13 22.26 9.41
C GLY A 156 -1.70 21.16 10.38
N GLY A 157 -0.58 20.48 10.12
CA GLY A 157 -0.12 19.31 10.89
C GLY A 157 -0.60 17.99 10.30
N LEU A 158 -0.43 16.91 11.08
CA LEU A 158 -0.87 15.58 10.67
C LEU A 158 -2.39 15.48 10.72
N GLN A 159 -3.01 15.31 9.56
CA GLN A 159 -4.44 15.05 9.44
C GLN A 159 -4.70 13.54 9.48
N ILE A 160 -5.73 13.14 10.20
CA ILE A 160 -6.14 11.74 10.37
C ILE A 160 -7.59 11.63 9.90
N TYR A 161 -7.80 10.90 8.81
CA TYR A 161 -9.13 10.69 8.24
C TYR A 161 -9.56 9.24 8.37
N GLU A 162 -10.83 9.03 8.73
CA GLU A 162 -11.47 7.72 8.53
C GLU A 162 -11.48 7.40 7.05
N ASN A 163 -11.07 6.19 6.68
CA ASN A 163 -11.09 5.75 5.30
C ASN A 163 -12.08 4.59 5.09
N PRO A 164 -13.36 4.90 4.86
CA PRO A 164 -14.40 3.87 4.73
C PRO A 164 -14.27 3.03 3.46
N VAL A 165 -13.52 3.54 2.47
CA VAL A 165 -13.28 2.81 1.20
C VAL A 165 -12.08 1.90 1.30
N GLY A 166 -11.14 2.20 2.23
CA GLY A 166 -9.88 1.46 2.38
C GLY A 166 -9.03 1.48 1.10
N VAL A 167 -8.97 2.63 0.42
CA VAL A 167 -8.15 2.89 -0.77
C VAL A 167 -7.40 4.19 -0.56
N LEU A 168 -6.15 4.24 -0.97
CA LEU A 168 -5.36 5.46 -1.05
C LEU A 168 -4.51 5.42 -2.32
N THR A 169 -4.43 6.55 -3.03
CA THR A 169 -3.55 6.72 -4.18
C THR A 169 -2.54 7.84 -3.92
N ASN A 170 -2.47 8.85 -4.74
CA ASN A 170 -1.55 9.99 -4.54
C ASN A 170 -2.36 11.29 -4.35
N ASN A 171 -2.00 12.37 -5.09
CA ASN A 171 -2.79 13.60 -5.12
C ASN A 171 -4.15 13.40 -5.82
N PRO A 172 -5.17 14.18 -5.49
CA PRO A 172 -5.24 15.23 -4.47
C PRO A 172 -5.38 14.66 -3.05
N PRO A 173 -5.47 15.51 -2.00
CA PRO A 173 -5.76 15.07 -0.62
C PRO A 173 -6.97 14.15 -0.51
N PHE A 174 -6.91 13.22 0.42
CA PHE A 174 -7.90 12.15 0.57
C PHE A 174 -9.38 12.62 0.63
N PRO A 175 -9.74 13.70 1.35
CA PRO A 175 -11.13 14.16 1.35
C PRO A 175 -11.66 14.51 -0.04
N GLN A 176 -10.78 15.01 -0.94
CA GLN A 176 -11.16 15.32 -2.32
C GLN A 176 -11.32 14.05 -3.15
N GLN A 177 -10.45 13.05 -2.95
CA GLN A 177 -10.58 11.76 -3.61
C GLN A 177 -11.87 11.04 -3.18
N LEU A 178 -12.18 11.06 -1.88
CA LEU A 178 -13.42 10.49 -1.36
C LEU A 178 -14.65 11.21 -1.92
N PHE A 179 -14.62 12.56 -1.94
CA PHE A 179 -15.69 13.37 -2.51
C PHE A 179 -15.93 13.06 -3.99
N ALA A 180 -14.86 12.84 -4.76
CA ALA A 180 -14.97 12.55 -6.19
C ALA A 180 -15.77 11.28 -6.51
N LEU A 181 -15.88 10.32 -5.58
CA LEU A 181 -16.70 9.12 -5.75
C LEU A 181 -18.18 9.44 -5.98
N ASN A 182 -18.67 10.60 -5.53
CA ASN A 182 -20.04 11.03 -5.79
C ASN A 182 -20.37 11.12 -7.29
N ASN A 183 -19.39 11.38 -8.13
CA ASN A 183 -19.56 11.43 -9.59
C ASN A 183 -19.77 10.05 -10.21
N TYR A 184 -19.53 8.98 -9.45
CA TYR A 184 -19.54 7.59 -9.92
C TYR A 184 -20.61 6.72 -9.26
N MET A 185 -21.57 7.33 -8.53
CA MET A 185 -22.66 6.59 -7.86
C MET A 185 -23.55 5.79 -8.82
N HIS A 186 -23.54 6.09 -10.11
CA HIS A 186 -24.27 5.36 -11.15
C HIS A 186 -23.60 4.06 -11.57
N LEU A 187 -22.31 3.85 -11.23
CA LEU A 187 -21.60 2.64 -11.62
C LEU A 187 -22.11 1.42 -10.85
N SER A 188 -22.24 0.32 -11.55
CA SER A 188 -22.78 -0.93 -11.02
C SER A 188 -22.15 -2.14 -11.72
N PRO A 189 -21.96 -3.29 -11.06
CA PRO A 189 -21.62 -4.54 -11.73
C PRO A 189 -22.79 -5.12 -12.55
N ARG A 190 -24.00 -4.59 -12.37
CA ARG A 190 -25.21 -5.03 -13.07
C ARG A 190 -25.35 -4.32 -14.40
N GLN A 191 -26.10 -4.94 -15.34
CA GLN A 191 -26.45 -4.28 -16.60
C GLN A 191 -27.36 -3.07 -16.33
N PRO A 192 -27.17 -1.95 -17.07
CA PRO A 192 -28.00 -0.77 -16.92
C PRO A 192 -29.40 -1.01 -17.48
N GLU A 193 -30.39 -0.42 -16.82
CA GLU A 193 -31.73 -0.23 -17.36
C GLU A 193 -31.80 1.08 -18.15
N ASN A 194 -32.72 1.18 -19.12
CA ASN A 194 -32.93 2.42 -19.85
C ASN A 194 -33.63 3.46 -18.99
N THR A 195 -32.85 4.27 -18.28
CA THR A 195 -33.34 5.45 -17.52
C THR A 195 -33.15 6.75 -18.30
N PHE A 196 -32.52 6.70 -19.48
CA PHE A 196 -32.22 7.89 -20.29
C PHE A 196 -33.48 8.42 -20.99
N ALA A 197 -34.22 7.55 -21.69
CA ALA A 197 -35.46 7.90 -22.36
C ALA A 197 -36.34 6.64 -22.49
N PRO A 198 -37.42 6.50 -21.68
CA PRO A 198 -38.24 5.30 -21.70
C PRO A 198 -38.91 5.00 -23.07
N ASP A 199 -39.20 6.04 -23.83
CA ASP A 199 -39.83 5.93 -25.15
C ASP A 199 -38.86 5.63 -26.30
N VAL A 200 -37.55 5.63 -26.02
CA VAL A 200 -36.52 5.27 -26.99
C VAL A 200 -36.05 3.83 -26.71
N PRO A 201 -36.07 2.92 -27.71
CA PRO A 201 -35.76 1.50 -27.49
C PRO A 201 -34.24 1.27 -27.34
N LEU A 202 -33.67 1.78 -26.25
CA LEU A 202 -32.25 1.56 -25.88
C LEU A 202 -32.12 0.29 -25.06
N GLN A 203 -31.07 -0.49 -25.36
CA GLN A 203 -30.76 -1.72 -24.64
C GLN A 203 -29.26 -1.94 -24.53
N ALA A 204 -28.84 -2.66 -23.49
CA ALA A 204 -27.45 -3.04 -23.32
C ALA A 204 -27.00 -3.97 -24.48
N TYR A 205 -25.95 -3.59 -25.18
CA TYR A 205 -25.39 -4.33 -26.32
C TYR A 205 -24.22 -5.25 -25.95
N SER A 206 -23.68 -5.12 -24.73
CA SER A 206 -22.62 -6.00 -24.20
C SER A 206 -22.71 -6.16 -22.68
N ARG A 207 -22.03 -7.18 -22.15
CA ARG A 207 -21.87 -7.33 -20.69
C ARG A 207 -20.93 -6.25 -20.15
N GLY A 208 -21.06 -5.92 -18.85
CA GLY A 208 -20.19 -4.95 -18.15
C GLY A 208 -20.55 -3.49 -18.36
N MET A 209 -21.64 -3.18 -19.07
CA MET A 209 -22.06 -1.79 -19.34
C MET A 209 -22.51 -1.02 -18.09
N GLY A 210 -22.79 -1.68 -16.97
CA GLY A 210 -23.07 -0.99 -15.70
C GLY A 210 -21.86 -0.23 -15.17
N ALA A 211 -20.64 -0.57 -15.61
CA ALA A 211 -19.41 0.15 -15.31
C ALA A 211 -19.01 1.18 -16.38
N LEU A 212 -19.93 1.52 -17.31
CA LEU A 212 -19.65 2.51 -18.35
C LEU A 212 -19.37 3.87 -17.71
N GLY A 213 -18.18 4.44 -18.02
CA GLY A 213 -17.69 5.67 -17.37
C GLY A 213 -16.70 5.43 -16.23
N LEU A 214 -16.42 4.16 -15.86
CA LEU A 214 -15.30 3.85 -14.98
C LEU A 214 -14.00 4.35 -15.62
N PRO A 215 -13.21 5.24 -14.96
CA PRO A 215 -12.06 5.86 -15.59
C PRO A 215 -10.94 4.83 -15.84
N GLY A 216 -10.35 4.88 -17.05
CA GLY A 216 -9.33 3.93 -17.49
C GLY A 216 -7.90 4.47 -17.50
N ASP A 217 -7.71 5.79 -17.33
CA ASP A 217 -6.39 6.40 -17.31
C ASP A 217 -5.60 6.11 -16.03
N LEU A 218 -4.30 6.42 -16.05
CA LEU A 218 -3.38 6.08 -14.97
C LEU A 218 -3.25 7.17 -13.89
N SER A 219 -4.01 8.27 -13.98
CA SER A 219 -3.97 9.32 -12.96
C SER A 219 -4.39 8.83 -11.58
N SER A 220 -3.95 9.53 -10.55
CA SER A 220 -4.22 9.17 -9.16
C SER A 220 -5.72 9.06 -8.88
N GLY A 221 -6.51 10.06 -9.31
CA GLY A 221 -7.97 10.07 -9.12
C GLY A 221 -8.66 8.91 -9.82
N SER A 222 -8.27 8.61 -11.07
CA SER A 222 -8.81 7.50 -11.85
C SER A 222 -8.48 6.15 -11.23
N ARG A 223 -7.25 5.96 -10.75
CA ARG A 223 -6.86 4.74 -10.03
C ARG A 223 -7.60 4.58 -8.70
N PHE A 224 -7.85 5.70 -7.98
CA PHE A 224 -8.64 5.67 -6.76
C PHE A 224 -10.06 5.15 -7.02
N VAL A 225 -10.75 5.73 -7.99
CA VAL A 225 -12.12 5.30 -8.38
C VAL A 225 -12.13 3.85 -8.84
N ARG A 226 -11.19 3.47 -9.71
CA ARG A 226 -11.11 2.11 -10.27
C ARG A 226 -10.81 1.07 -9.20
N ALA A 227 -9.85 1.34 -8.30
CA ALA A 227 -9.54 0.47 -7.17
C ALA A 227 -10.74 0.34 -6.22
N ALA A 228 -11.40 1.46 -5.90
CA ALA A 228 -12.60 1.45 -5.04
C ALA A 228 -13.72 0.63 -5.66
N PHE A 229 -14.06 0.87 -6.91
CA PHE A 229 -15.11 0.12 -7.61
C PHE A 229 -14.80 -1.38 -7.66
N THR A 230 -13.60 -1.74 -8.12
CA THR A 230 -13.20 -3.14 -8.27
C THR A 230 -13.20 -3.85 -6.93
N LYS A 231 -12.58 -3.25 -5.91
CA LYS A 231 -12.53 -3.82 -4.56
C LYS A 231 -13.92 -4.05 -3.95
N LEU A 232 -14.79 -3.04 -4.03
CA LEU A 232 -16.11 -3.08 -3.38
C LEU A 232 -17.09 -4.06 -4.05
N HIS A 233 -16.84 -4.41 -5.32
CA HIS A 233 -17.66 -5.36 -6.07
C HIS A 233 -16.98 -6.72 -6.27
N SER A 234 -15.75 -6.90 -5.82
CA SER A 234 -15.04 -8.17 -5.91
C SER A 234 -15.64 -9.23 -5.02
N VAL A 235 -15.70 -10.45 -5.53
CA VAL A 235 -16.13 -11.64 -4.81
C VAL A 235 -14.95 -12.58 -4.66
N CYS A 236 -14.67 -13.00 -3.44
CA CYS A 236 -13.57 -13.91 -3.10
C CYS A 236 -14.07 -15.34 -2.93
N GLY A 237 -13.25 -16.32 -3.29
CA GLY A 237 -13.43 -17.72 -2.89
C GLY A 237 -13.14 -17.95 -1.40
N GLU A 238 -13.04 -19.20 -0.98
CA GLU A 238 -12.98 -19.53 0.45
C GLU A 238 -11.57 -19.72 0.99
N SER A 239 -10.64 -20.12 0.12
CA SER A 239 -9.27 -20.40 0.52
C SER A 239 -8.40 -19.15 0.63
N GLU A 240 -7.28 -19.26 1.37
CA GLU A 240 -6.24 -18.23 1.40
C GLU A 240 -5.75 -17.89 -0.01
N ALA A 241 -5.52 -18.92 -0.83
CA ALA A 241 -5.06 -18.71 -2.20
C ALA A 241 -6.07 -17.94 -3.05
N ASP A 242 -7.38 -18.19 -2.88
CA ASP A 242 -8.42 -17.45 -3.57
C ASP A 242 -8.42 -15.97 -3.15
N CYS A 243 -8.31 -15.70 -1.85
CA CYS A 243 -8.33 -14.33 -1.33
C CYS A 243 -7.08 -13.55 -1.75
N VAL A 244 -5.91 -14.16 -1.68
CA VAL A 244 -4.66 -13.58 -2.15
C VAL A 244 -4.71 -13.35 -3.67
N GLY A 245 -5.14 -14.34 -4.45
CA GLY A 245 -5.33 -14.19 -5.89
C GLY A 245 -6.28 -13.05 -6.24
N GLN A 246 -7.44 -12.97 -5.54
CA GLN A 246 -8.39 -11.90 -5.75
C GLN A 246 -7.82 -10.52 -5.40
N PHE A 247 -7.01 -10.40 -4.34
CA PHE A 247 -6.32 -9.17 -4.00
C PHE A 247 -5.43 -8.70 -5.16
N PHE A 248 -4.61 -9.61 -5.72
CA PHE A 248 -3.75 -9.26 -6.86
C PHE A 248 -4.57 -8.90 -8.10
N HIS A 249 -5.68 -9.58 -8.40
CA HIS A 249 -6.58 -9.19 -9.49
C HIS A 249 -7.17 -7.78 -9.31
N ILE A 250 -7.52 -7.38 -8.09
CA ILE A 250 -7.94 -6.01 -7.82
C ILE A 250 -6.80 -5.04 -8.14
N MET A 251 -5.58 -5.33 -7.68
CA MET A 251 -4.42 -4.46 -7.88
C MET A 251 -3.95 -4.40 -9.34
N GLU A 252 -4.12 -5.46 -10.11
CA GLU A 252 -3.84 -5.48 -11.55
C GLU A 252 -4.64 -4.42 -12.32
N THR A 253 -5.84 -4.08 -11.87
CA THR A 253 -6.67 -3.05 -12.53
C THR A 253 -6.06 -1.64 -12.47
N VAL A 254 -5.12 -1.41 -11.57
CA VAL A 254 -4.42 -0.13 -11.38
C VAL A 254 -2.91 -0.23 -11.63
N SER A 255 -2.45 -1.37 -12.12
CA SER A 255 -1.05 -1.61 -12.45
C SER A 255 -0.59 -0.72 -13.62
N GLN A 256 0.64 -0.24 -13.54
CA GLN A 256 1.26 0.64 -14.53
C GLN A 256 2.12 -0.18 -15.50
N THR A 257 1.74 -0.18 -16.76
CA THR A 257 2.51 -0.82 -17.83
C THR A 257 3.57 0.15 -18.35
N ARG A 258 4.81 -0.31 -18.46
CA ARG A 258 5.92 0.47 -19.03
C ARG A 258 5.54 1.01 -20.41
N GLY A 259 5.77 2.28 -20.65
CA GLY A 259 5.45 2.97 -21.91
C GLY A 259 4.14 3.75 -21.85
N CYS A 260 3.26 3.49 -20.87
CA CYS A 260 1.96 4.15 -20.78
C CYS A 260 1.95 5.42 -19.91
N CYS A 261 3.01 5.66 -19.14
CA CYS A 261 3.20 6.87 -18.32
C CYS A 261 4.66 7.33 -18.41
N GLU A 262 4.91 8.32 -19.27
CA GLU A 262 6.23 8.94 -19.42
C GLU A 262 6.40 10.07 -18.41
N VAL A 263 7.48 10.03 -17.62
CA VAL A 263 7.82 11.02 -16.60
C VAL A 263 8.90 11.99 -17.04
N ALA A 264 9.79 11.53 -17.92
CA ALA A 264 10.78 12.30 -18.65
C ALA A 264 11.07 11.60 -19.98
N PRO A 265 11.71 12.25 -20.97
CA PRO A 265 11.97 11.65 -22.28
C PRO A 265 12.66 10.28 -22.18
N GLY A 266 11.94 9.21 -22.52
CA GLY A 266 12.41 7.83 -22.46
C GLY A 266 12.34 7.17 -21.07
N GLU A 267 11.86 7.88 -20.05
CA GLU A 267 11.69 7.35 -18.69
C GLU A 267 10.20 7.09 -18.41
N PHE A 268 9.87 5.87 -18.07
CA PHE A 268 8.48 5.44 -17.91
C PHE A 268 8.23 4.87 -16.53
N GLU A 269 7.17 5.32 -15.89
CA GLU A 269 6.65 4.64 -14.71
C GLU A 269 6.17 3.23 -15.06
N ARG A 270 6.38 2.32 -14.13
CA ARG A 270 5.82 0.96 -14.12
C ARG A 270 5.61 0.50 -12.69
N THR A 271 4.74 -0.45 -12.50
CA THR A 271 4.58 -1.10 -11.19
C THR A 271 5.81 -1.95 -10.89
N ILE A 272 6.70 -1.46 -10.04
CA ILE A 272 7.94 -2.16 -9.64
C ILE A 272 7.59 -3.45 -8.91
N TYR A 273 6.71 -3.34 -7.90
CA TYR A 273 6.13 -4.48 -7.19
C TYR A 273 4.70 -4.19 -6.75
N THR A 274 3.96 -5.25 -6.50
CA THR A 274 2.69 -5.23 -5.76
C THR A 274 2.85 -6.11 -4.53
N SER A 275 2.50 -5.57 -3.36
CA SER A 275 2.47 -6.30 -2.10
C SER A 275 1.04 -6.63 -1.67
N CYS A 276 0.93 -7.67 -0.87
CA CYS A 276 -0.28 -8.06 -0.16
C CYS A 276 0.15 -8.74 1.14
N TRP A 277 -0.47 -8.44 2.26
CA TRP A 277 -0.29 -9.24 3.47
C TRP A 277 -1.61 -9.64 4.10
N ASN A 278 -1.65 -10.85 4.66
CA ASN A 278 -2.72 -11.29 5.51
C ASN A 278 -2.40 -10.87 6.96
N ALA A 279 -3.18 -9.95 7.49
CA ALA A 279 -2.95 -9.36 8.80
C ALA A 279 -3.11 -10.37 9.95
N ALA A 280 -4.02 -11.35 9.82
CA ALA A 280 -4.27 -12.35 10.84
C ALA A 280 -3.18 -13.44 10.88
N ARG A 281 -2.62 -13.78 9.72
CA ARG A 281 -1.64 -14.87 9.57
C ARG A 281 -0.20 -14.40 9.59
N GLY A 282 0.07 -13.10 9.44
CA GLY A 282 1.41 -12.58 9.35
C GLY A 282 2.18 -13.04 8.11
N ILE A 283 1.48 -13.31 7.00
CA ILE A 283 2.09 -13.73 5.74
C ILE A 283 2.09 -12.55 4.77
N TYR A 284 3.26 -12.25 4.24
CA TYR A 284 3.49 -11.17 3.27
C TYR A 284 3.72 -11.78 1.89
N TYR A 285 2.91 -11.37 0.92
CA TYR A 285 2.95 -11.83 -0.47
C TYR A 285 3.39 -10.68 -1.37
N TYR A 286 4.06 -11.00 -2.47
CA TYR A 286 4.41 -10.00 -3.46
C TYR A 286 4.49 -10.58 -4.87
N THR A 287 4.36 -9.70 -5.87
CA THR A 287 4.75 -9.90 -7.26
C THR A 287 5.64 -8.73 -7.69
N THR A 288 6.46 -8.90 -8.73
CA THR A 288 7.23 -7.80 -9.31
C THR A 288 6.88 -7.63 -10.80
N TYR A 289 7.30 -6.52 -11.40
CA TYR A 289 7.06 -6.28 -12.82
C TYR A 289 7.62 -7.39 -13.71
N GLY A 290 8.78 -7.93 -13.37
CA GLY A 290 9.45 -9.00 -14.12
C GLY A 290 9.19 -10.40 -13.58
N ASN A 291 8.41 -10.56 -12.51
CA ASN A 291 8.00 -11.87 -12.00
C ASN A 291 6.58 -11.79 -11.41
N ARG A 292 5.63 -12.37 -12.15
CA ARG A 292 4.21 -12.36 -11.77
C ARG A 292 3.80 -13.52 -10.86
N ARG A 293 4.74 -14.42 -10.53
CA ARG A 293 4.49 -15.46 -9.53
C ARG A 293 4.29 -14.81 -8.18
N ILE A 294 3.19 -15.12 -7.52
CA ILE A 294 2.96 -14.71 -6.13
C ILE A 294 3.96 -15.45 -5.25
N THR A 295 4.83 -14.69 -4.60
CA THR A 295 5.87 -15.19 -3.68
C THR A 295 5.53 -14.72 -2.27
N ALA A 296 5.86 -15.52 -1.25
CA ALA A 296 5.47 -15.24 0.13
C ALA A 296 6.61 -15.37 1.11
N VAL A 297 6.55 -14.58 2.19
CA VAL A 297 7.36 -14.71 3.40
C VAL A 297 6.43 -14.75 4.60
N ASP A 298 6.59 -15.74 5.45
CA ASP A 298 5.79 -15.95 6.67
C ASP A 298 6.59 -15.44 7.89
N LEU A 299 6.07 -14.39 8.53
CA LEU A 299 6.68 -13.78 9.70
C LEU A 299 6.87 -14.78 10.86
N HIS A 300 5.92 -15.71 11.02
CA HIS A 300 5.95 -16.65 12.14
C HIS A 300 6.92 -17.82 11.94
N ARG A 301 7.51 -17.96 10.75
CA ARG A 301 8.62 -18.89 10.50
C ARG A 301 9.98 -18.27 10.81
N GLU A 302 10.01 -17.00 11.17
CA GLU A 302 11.23 -16.25 11.45
C GLU A 302 11.53 -16.19 12.95
N PRO A 303 12.80 -16.00 13.36
CA PRO A 303 13.18 -15.81 14.75
C PRO A 303 12.76 -14.43 15.25
N LEU A 304 11.50 -14.30 15.70
CA LEU A 304 10.89 -13.02 16.11
C LEU A 304 11.70 -12.29 17.20
N ASP A 305 12.36 -13.03 18.09
CA ASP A 305 13.18 -12.46 19.18
C ASP A 305 14.65 -12.24 18.78
N GLY A 306 14.96 -12.26 17.49
CA GLY A 306 16.29 -11.99 16.98
C GLY A 306 16.72 -10.53 17.16
N THR A 307 18.00 -10.27 16.85
CA THR A 307 18.63 -8.93 16.91
C THR A 307 19.16 -8.44 15.56
N ALA A 308 19.01 -9.23 14.51
CA ALA A 308 19.49 -8.90 13.17
C ALA A 308 18.35 -8.98 12.15
N LEU A 309 18.34 -8.08 11.18
CA LEU A 309 17.39 -8.11 10.06
C LEU A 309 17.47 -9.44 9.31
N ARG A 310 16.32 -9.93 8.86
CA ARG A 310 16.23 -10.96 7.84
C ARG A 310 15.82 -10.30 6.53
N ARG A 311 16.54 -10.62 5.46
CA ARG A 311 16.39 -9.95 4.17
C ARG A 311 16.17 -10.99 3.08
N TYR A 312 15.17 -10.76 2.24
CA TYR A 312 14.78 -11.60 1.14
C TYR A 312 14.74 -10.75 -0.13
N PRO A 313 15.76 -10.81 -1.00
CA PRO A 313 15.73 -10.13 -2.28
C PRO A 313 14.49 -10.52 -3.07
N MET A 314 13.83 -9.54 -3.68
CA MET A 314 12.65 -9.82 -4.51
C MET A 314 13.04 -10.60 -5.77
N LEU A 315 12.21 -11.55 -6.15
CA LEU A 315 12.35 -12.26 -7.42
C LEU A 315 11.90 -11.35 -8.56
N THR A 316 12.81 -11.06 -9.49
CA THR A 316 12.56 -10.10 -10.59
C THR A 316 12.66 -10.73 -11.98
N ALA A 317 13.11 -11.99 -12.08
CA ALA A 317 13.16 -12.72 -13.34
C ALA A 317 11.83 -13.44 -13.58
N GLU A 318 11.26 -13.27 -14.78
CA GLU A 318 10.02 -13.95 -15.19
C GLU A 318 10.17 -15.48 -15.09
N ASP A 319 9.18 -16.13 -14.50
CA ASP A 319 9.15 -17.58 -14.31
C ASP A 319 8.06 -18.17 -15.22
N ILE A 320 8.47 -18.53 -16.44
CA ILE A 320 7.57 -19.09 -17.45
C ILE A 320 7.63 -20.61 -17.40
N LEU A 321 6.56 -21.23 -16.94
CA LEU A 321 6.42 -22.69 -16.93
C LEU A 321 6.08 -23.19 -18.33
N MET A 322 7.00 -23.95 -18.94
CA MET A 322 6.75 -24.66 -20.22
C MET A 322 6.01 -25.96 -19.93
N GLN A 323 4.70 -25.97 -20.14
CA GLN A 323 3.83 -27.10 -19.81
C GLN A 323 4.09 -28.35 -20.66
N ASN A 324 4.52 -28.18 -21.91
CA ASN A 324 4.83 -29.27 -22.86
C ASN A 324 6.31 -29.70 -22.86
N GLY A 325 7.14 -29.09 -22.05
CA GLY A 325 8.57 -29.39 -21.91
C GLY A 325 8.93 -30.12 -20.60
N GLY A 326 7.97 -30.44 -19.76
CA GLY A 326 8.18 -31.21 -18.55
C GLY A 326 8.65 -32.59 -18.90
N ALA A 327 9.94 -32.87 -18.60
CA ALA A 327 10.43 -34.21 -18.60
C ALA A 327 9.49 -35.07 -17.77
N GLY A 328 8.93 -36.08 -18.38
CA GLY A 328 8.30 -37.15 -17.63
C GLY A 328 9.29 -37.68 -16.62
N ALA A 329 8.78 -37.93 -15.43
CA ALA A 329 9.24 -39.08 -14.65
C ALA A 329 8.52 -39.35 -13.48
#